data_e16023781be848cceca8ee4279dd5fff
#
_entry.id   e16023781be848cceca8ee4279dd5fff
#
_cell.length_a   1.000
_cell.length_b   1.000
_cell.length_c   1.000
_cell.angle_alpha   90.00
_cell.angle_beta   90.00
_cell.angle_gamma   90.00
#
_symmetry.space_group_name_H-M   'P 1'
#
loop_
_entity.id
_entity.type
_entity.pdbx_description
1 polymer ?
#
loop_
_entity_poly.entity_id
_entity_poly.type
_entity_poly.pdbx_seq_one_letter_code
_entity_poly.pdbx_strand_id
1 'polypeptide(L)'
;MANEKTTAVDSEFSTGTVPLSERRNLGSLVFTWIGYVFTVTIMSAGGQIASGASSFGQAMGAVYIGYAILFLIAMATSVISMRTGLSFGLISRFSFGTNGAKLISFFTTVTLCGWFSINCYLMGDVTHVLFPAIPRWPVTLLFGALMVFSALKGQKVMNFIGMFACVAVFVVGITA
;
A
#
# COMPACT_ATOMS: atom_id res chain seq x y z
N MET A 1 36.30 -7.73 -18.06
CA MET A 1 34.87 -7.38 -18.15
C MET A 1 34.16 -8.28 -17.15
N ALA A 2 34.04 -7.82 -15.93
CA ALA A 2 33.34 -8.57 -14.88
C ALA A 2 31.83 -8.44 -15.08
N ASN A 3 31.19 -9.58 -15.30
CA ASN A 3 29.75 -9.71 -15.37
C ASN A 3 29.21 -9.64 -13.93
N GLU A 4 28.96 -8.42 -13.46
CA GLU A 4 28.37 -8.16 -12.17
C GLU A 4 26.93 -8.67 -12.24
N LYS A 5 26.68 -9.82 -11.62
CA LYS A 5 25.30 -10.30 -11.36
C LYS A 5 24.64 -9.26 -10.47
N THR A 6 23.83 -8.42 -11.06
CA THR A 6 22.95 -7.47 -10.36
C THR A 6 22.14 -8.26 -9.36
N THR A 7 22.38 -8.09 -8.09
CA THR A 7 21.61 -8.74 -7.02
C THR A 7 20.21 -8.14 -7.02
N ALA A 8 19.20 -8.88 -6.54
CA ALA A 8 17.81 -8.42 -6.51
C ALA A 8 17.63 -7.07 -5.76
N VAL A 9 18.57 -6.74 -4.88
CA VAL A 9 18.63 -5.47 -4.14
C VAL A 9 18.96 -4.29 -5.06
N ASP A 10 19.77 -4.50 -6.11
CA ASP A 10 20.14 -3.46 -7.06
C ASP A 10 18.98 -3.14 -8.02
N SER A 11 18.08 -4.08 -8.25
CA SER A 11 16.90 -3.90 -9.09
C SER A 11 15.83 -2.97 -8.49
N GLU A 12 15.88 -2.69 -7.18
CA GLU A 12 14.93 -1.81 -6.49
C GLU A 12 15.45 -0.38 -6.31
N PHE A 13 16.63 -0.04 -6.83
CA PHE A 13 17.25 1.29 -6.69
C PHE A 13 17.26 1.83 -5.25
N SER A 14 17.48 0.94 -4.29
CA SER A 14 17.46 1.27 -2.86
C SER A 14 18.59 2.20 -2.44
N THR A 15 19.68 2.21 -3.19
CA THR A 15 20.91 2.97 -2.89
C THR A 15 21.22 4.10 -3.86
N GLY A 16 20.48 4.20 -4.97
CA GLY A 16 20.75 5.17 -6.04
C GLY A 16 19.48 5.84 -6.59
N THR A 17 19.69 6.76 -7.52
CA THR A 17 18.60 7.43 -8.26
C THR A 17 18.04 6.51 -9.34
N VAL A 18 16.72 6.51 -9.51
CA VAL A 18 16.06 5.75 -10.57
C VAL A 18 16.32 6.43 -11.92
N PRO A 19 16.97 5.75 -12.90
CA PRO A 19 17.19 6.28 -14.23
C PRO A 19 15.86 6.58 -14.93
N LEU A 20 15.87 7.55 -15.86
CA LEU A 20 14.65 7.92 -16.60
C LEU A 20 14.07 6.75 -17.42
N SER A 21 14.93 5.85 -17.92
CA SER A 21 14.53 4.66 -18.68
C SER A 21 13.72 3.65 -17.87
N GLU A 22 13.93 3.59 -16.56
CA GLU A 22 13.26 2.65 -15.65
C GLU A 22 12.01 3.24 -14.97
N ARG A 23 11.74 4.54 -15.21
CA ARG A 23 10.57 5.19 -14.65
C ARG A 23 9.29 4.74 -15.35
N ARG A 24 8.28 4.39 -14.55
CA ARG A 24 6.99 3.95 -15.07
C ARG A 24 6.24 5.11 -15.69
N ASN A 25 5.47 4.83 -16.75
CA ASN A 25 4.59 5.80 -17.36
C ASN A 25 3.38 6.11 -16.45
N LEU A 26 2.74 7.25 -16.67
CA LEU A 26 1.61 7.72 -15.88
C LEU A 26 0.44 6.70 -15.85
N GLY A 27 0.12 6.08 -16.98
CA GLY A 27 -0.96 5.09 -17.07
C GLY A 27 -0.74 3.90 -16.14
N SER A 28 0.48 3.32 -16.15
CA SER A 28 0.82 2.22 -15.24
C SER A 28 0.73 2.60 -13.77
N LEU A 29 1.13 3.83 -13.43
CA LEU A 29 1.02 4.35 -12.06
C LEU A 29 -0.43 4.52 -11.64
N VAL A 30 -1.27 5.11 -12.49
CA VAL A 30 -2.70 5.31 -12.21
C VAL A 30 -3.39 3.97 -11.97
N PHE A 31 -3.17 2.96 -12.81
CA PHE A 31 -3.75 1.64 -12.61
C PHE A 31 -3.28 0.99 -11.30
N THR A 32 -2.00 1.11 -10.97
CA THR A 32 -1.47 0.59 -9.70
C THR A 32 -2.14 1.27 -8.50
N TRP A 33 -2.31 2.59 -8.54
CA TRP A 33 -2.93 3.35 -7.46
C TRP A 33 -4.44 3.11 -7.34
N ILE A 34 -5.16 2.96 -8.46
CA ILE A 34 -6.57 2.56 -8.43
C ILE A 34 -6.71 1.21 -7.72
N GLY A 35 -5.90 0.20 -8.09
CA GLY A 35 -5.92 -1.10 -7.41
C GLY A 35 -5.57 -1.02 -5.93
N TYR A 36 -4.70 -0.10 -5.53
CA TYR A 36 -4.33 0.10 -4.13
C TYR A 36 -5.44 0.75 -3.30
N VAL A 37 -6.23 1.63 -3.90
CA VAL A 37 -7.35 2.32 -3.22
C VAL A 37 -8.57 1.41 -3.07
N PHE A 38 -8.85 0.53 -4.04
CA PHE A 38 -9.97 -0.41 -3.96
C PHE A 38 -9.62 -1.63 -3.09
N THR A 39 -9.56 -1.43 -1.78
CA THR A 39 -9.30 -2.50 -0.81
C THR A 39 -10.38 -2.55 0.25
N VAL A 40 -10.64 -3.76 0.76
CA VAL A 40 -11.61 -4.00 1.84
C VAL A 40 -11.28 -3.15 3.08
N THR A 41 -10.00 -2.93 3.35
CA THR A 41 -9.52 -2.11 4.47
C THR A 41 -9.99 -0.65 4.35
N ILE A 42 -9.90 -0.07 3.16
CA ILE A 42 -10.33 1.31 2.92
C ILE A 42 -11.86 1.41 2.97
N MET A 43 -12.58 0.43 2.43
CA MET A 43 -14.03 0.35 2.56
C MET A 43 -14.48 0.26 4.03
N SER A 44 -13.81 -0.57 4.83
CA SER A 44 -14.05 -0.68 6.28
C SER A 44 -13.78 0.64 7.02
N ALA A 45 -12.71 1.35 6.67
CA ALA A 45 -12.41 2.66 7.23
C ALA A 45 -13.50 3.69 6.89
N GLY A 46 -14.00 3.68 5.65
CA GLY A 46 -15.14 4.50 5.23
C GLY A 46 -16.40 4.21 6.02
N GLY A 47 -16.72 2.93 6.26
CA GLY A 47 -17.83 2.50 7.11
C GLY A 47 -17.71 2.99 8.55
N GLN A 48 -16.51 2.93 9.14
CA GLN A 48 -16.27 3.45 10.49
C GLN A 48 -16.44 4.97 10.58
N ILE A 49 -15.98 5.73 9.59
CA ILE A 49 -16.21 7.19 9.52
C ILE A 49 -17.71 7.47 9.41
N ALA A 50 -18.42 6.75 8.57
CA ALA A 50 -19.86 6.92 8.39
C ALA A 50 -20.64 6.61 9.67
N SER A 51 -20.27 5.55 10.40
CA SER A 51 -20.93 5.17 11.66
C SER A 51 -20.69 6.17 12.81
N GLY A 52 -19.56 6.90 12.78
CA GLY A 52 -19.25 7.93 13.77
C GLY A 52 -19.82 9.31 13.43
N ALA A 53 -20.37 9.51 12.23
CA ALA A 53 -20.89 10.78 11.78
C ALA A 53 -22.41 10.91 12.04
N SER A 54 -22.87 12.13 12.38
CA SER A 54 -24.30 12.41 12.62
C SER A 54 -25.09 12.55 11.31
N SER A 55 -24.43 12.74 10.17
CA SER A 55 -25.05 12.83 8.87
C SER A 55 -24.07 12.42 7.75
N PHE A 56 -24.63 12.03 6.60
CA PHE A 56 -23.82 11.69 5.43
C PHE A 56 -22.94 12.88 4.98
N GLY A 57 -23.47 14.11 5.03
CA GLY A 57 -22.70 15.32 4.70
C GLY A 57 -21.51 15.53 5.62
N GLN A 58 -21.65 15.25 6.91
CA GLN A 58 -20.54 15.32 7.88
C GLN A 58 -19.47 14.26 7.59
N ALA A 59 -19.87 13.02 7.31
CA ALA A 59 -18.94 11.95 6.95
C ALA A 59 -18.15 12.32 5.69
N MET A 60 -18.82 12.75 4.64
CA MET A 60 -18.18 13.17 3.38
C MET A 60 -17.27 14.38 3.57
N GLY A 61 -17.71 15.38 4.35
CA GLY A 61 -16.90 16.56 4.68
C GLY A 61 -15.58 16.16 5.37
N ALA A 62 -15.64 15.28 6.36
CA ALA A 62 -14.45 14.79 7.07
C ALA A 62 -13.48 14.06 6.12
N VAL A 63 -14.02 13.20 5.24
CA VAL A 63 -13.23 12.49 4.23
C VAL A 63 -12.56 13.46 3.26
N TYR A 64 -13.30 14.41 2.69
CA TYR A 64 -12.73 15.36 1.73
C TYR A 64 -11.67 16.27 2.35
N ILE A 65 -11.87 16.75 3.58
CA ILE A 65 -10.88 17.58 4.27
C ILE A 65 -9.62 16.76 4.56
N GLY A 66 -9.77 15.53 5.06
CA GLY A 66 -8.64 14.65 5.35
C GLY A 66 -7.83 14.33 4.07
N TYR A 67 -8.52 13.98 2.99
CA TYR A 67 -7.85 13.71 1.71
C TYR A 67 -7.24 14.97 1.08
N ALA A 68 -7.83 16.14 1.25
CA ALA A 68 -7.23 17.40 0.76
C ALA A 68 -5.90 17.69 1.44
N ILE A 69 -5.82 17.54 2.76
CA ILE A 69 -4.57 17.69 3.51
C ILE A 69 -3.53 16.64 3.05
N LEU A 70 -3.94 15.38 2.96
CA LEU A 70 -3.06 14.30 2.50
C LEU A 70 -2.57 14.56 1.07
N PHE A 71 -3.43 15.04 0.18
CA PHE A 71 -3.08 15.39 -1.20
C PHE A 71 -2.01 16.47 -1.28
N LEU A 72 -2.10 17.53 -0.47
CA LEU A 72 -1.09 18.58 -0.45
C LEU A 72 0.28 18.05 -0.03
N ILE A 73 0.33 17.23 1.01
CA ILE A 73 1.58 16.59 1.48
C ILE A 73 2.14 15.63 0.42
N ALA A 74 1.27 14.78 -0.14
CA ALA A 74 1.65 13.83 -1.17
C ALA A 74 2.15 14.52 -2.45
N MET A 75 1.51 15.63 -2.85
CA MET A 75 1.92 16.42 -4.00
C MET A 75 3.34 16.99 -3.81
N ALA A 76 3.62 17.58 -2.66
CA ALA A 76 4.93 18.13 -2.34
C ALA A 76 6.04 17.05 -2.42
N THR A 77 5.82 15.91 -1.77
CA THR A 77 6.78 14.79 -1.76
C THR A 77 6.93 14.15 -3.14
N SER A 78 5.83 14.04 -3.91
CA SER A 78 5.85 13.50 -5.26
C SER A 78 6.65 14.36 -6.23
N VAL A 79 6.53 15.69 -6.16
CA VAL A 79 7.32 16.61 -6.99
C VAL A 79 8.81 16.45 -6.70
N ILE A 80 9.20 16.33 -5.43
CA ILE A 80 10.60 16.09 -5.06
C ILE A 80 11.08 14.76 -5.64
N SER A 81 10.35 13.67 -5.42
CA SER A 81 10.69 12.34 -5.92
C SER A 81 10.78 12.29 -7.45
N MET A 82 9.83 12.93 -8.15
CA MET A 82 9.81 13.00 -9.60
C MET A 82 11.05 13.73 -10.17
N ARG A 83 11.43 14.85 -9.56
CA ARG A 83 12.60 15.65 -10.02
C ARG A 83 13.93 14.99 -9.70
N THR A 84 14.05 14.38 -8.53
CA THR A 84 15.31 13.81 -8.05
C THR A 84 15.50 12.34 -8.43
N GLY A 85 14.43 11.60 -8.67
CA GLY A 85 14.46 10.15 -8.85
C GLY A 85 14.83 9.38 -7.59
N LEU A 86 14.74 10.03 -6.42
CA LEU A 86 15.10 9.41 -5.15
C LEU A 86 13.94 8.64 -4.55
N SER A 87 14.23 7.49 -3.94
CA SER A 87 13.29 6.75 -3.11
C SER A 87 13.01 7.48 -1.80
N PHE A 88 11.90 7.14 -1.13
CA PHE A 88 11.53 7.72 0.17
C PHE A 88 12.66 7.63 1.22
N GLY A 89 13.34 6.47 1.27
CA GLY A 89 14.47 6.28 2.19
C GLY A 89 15.63 7.22 1.93
N LEU A 90 15.94 7.50 0.66
CA LEU A 90 17.02 8.44 0.28
C LEU A 90 16.61 9.88 0.55
N ILE A 91 15.38 10.29 0.23
CA ILE A 91 14.86 11.64 0.57
C ILE A 91 14.93 11.87 2.09
N SER A 92 14.55 10.87 2.88
CA SER A 92 14.64 10.94 4.34
C SER A 92 16.08 11.14 4.84
N ARG A 93 17.08 10.53 4.18
CA ARG A 93 18.49 10.72 4.53
C ARG A 93 18.98 12.14 4.24
N PHE A 94 18.52 12.74 3.15
CA PHE A 94 18.87 14.13 2.82
C PHE A 94 18.23 15.12 3.81
N SER A 95 16.99 14.88 4.22
CA SER A 95 16.24 15.79 5.08
C SER A 95 16.62 15.69 6.55
N PHE A 96 16.88 14.47 7.05
CA PHE A 96 17.03 14.18 8.49
C PHE A 96 18.41 13.58 8.85
N GLY A 97 19.30 13.48 7.88
CA GLY A 97 20.59 12.83 8.07
C GLY A 97 20.48 11.32 8.29
N THR A 98 21.62 10.67 8.48
CA THR A 98 21.69 9.19 8.55
C THR A 98 20.93 8.62 9.75
N ASN A 99 21.04 9.26 10.91
CA ASN A 99 20.39 8.78 12.13
C ASN A 99 18.88 9.07 12.14
N GLY A 100 18.46 10.24 11.65
CA GLY A 100 17.05 10.57 11.49
C GLY A 100 16.36 9.66 10.48
N ALA A 101 17.01 9.31 9.38
CA ALA A 101 16.46 8.37 8.40
C ALA A 101 16.26 6.96 8.97
N LYS A 102 17.14 6.48 9.86
CA LYS A 102 16.93 5.21 10.55
C LYS A 102 15.67 5.20 11.41
N LEU A 103 15.45 6.30 12.13
CA LEU A 103 14.27 6.47 12.97
C LEU A 103 12.98 6.48 12.11
N ILE A 104 12.97 7.24 11.01
CA ILE A 104 11.85 7.28 10.08
C ILE A 104 11.58 5.90 9.47
N SER A 105 12.64 5.20 9.05
CA SER A 105 12.51 3.84 8.50
C SER A 105 11.95 2.87 9.53
N PHE A 106 12.34 2.97 10.79
CA PHE A 106 11.79 2.16 11.88
C PHE A 106 10.29 2.41 12.05
N PHE A 107 9.86 3.67 12.18
CA PHE A 107 8.43 3.99 12.30
C PHE A 107 7.62 3.57 11.08
N THR A 108 8.15 3.76 9.87
CA THR A 108 7.51 3.31 8.64
C THR A 108 7.33 1.79 8.64
N THR A 109 8.36 1.04 9.04
CA THR A 109 8.29 -0.42 9.13
C THR A 109 7.24 -0.88 10.13
N VAL A 110 7.21 -0.29 11.32
CA VAL A 110 6.19 -0.60 12.34
C VAL A 110 4.78 -0.32 11.81
N THR A 111 4.59 0.81 11.13
CA THR A 111 3.30 1.17 10.51
C THR A 111 2.89 0.15 9.44
N LEU A 112 3.81 -0.26 8.58
CA LEU A 112 3.55 -1.27 7.54
C LEU A 112 3.22 -2.65 8.14
N CYS A 113 3.90 -3.05 9.21
CA CYS A 113 3.55 -4.27 9.96
C CYS A 113 2.14 -4.18 10.57
N GLY A 114 1.76 -3.01 11.08
CA GLY A 114 0.40 -2.76 11.55
C GLY A 114 -0.65 -2.92 10.44
N TRP A 115 -0.43 -2.30 9.29
CA TRP A 115 -1.29 -2.46 8.11
C TRP A 115 -1.39 -3.90 7.64
N PHE A 116 -0.27 -4.61 7.58
CA PHE A 116 -0.23 -6.04 7.25
C PHE A 116 -1.11 -6.86 8.21
N SER A 117 -0.97 -6.62 9.52
CA SER A 117 -1.74 -7.33 10.54
C SER A 117 -3.24 -7.08 10.43
N ILE A 118 -3.65 -5.83 10.16
CA ILE A 118 -5.05 -5.47 9.93
C ILE A 118 -5.62 -6.22 8.71
N ASN A 119 -4.88 -6.26 7.61
CA ASN A 119 -5.33 -6.96 6.40
C ASN A 119 -5.48 -8.48 6.65
N CYS A 120 -4.52 -9.11 7.35
CA CYS A 120 -4.61 -10.52 7.71
C CYS A 120 -5.82 -10.79 8.61
N TYR A 121 -6.06 -9.94 9.61
CA TYR A 121 -7.21 -10.05 10.50
C TYR A 121 -8.54 -9.94 9.72
N LEU A 122 -8.69 -8.93 8.87
CA LEU A 122 -9.90 -8.73 8.07
C LEU A 122 -10.19 -9.93 7.17
N MET A 123 -9.18 -10.56 6.58
CA MET A 123 -9.38 -11.78 5.78
C MET A 123 -9.89 -12.94 6.63
N GLY A 124 -9.36 -13.10 7.83
CA GLY A 124 -9.86 -14.10 8.79
C GLY A 124 -11.29 -13.81 9.22
N ASP A 125 -11.63 -12.56 9.49
CA ASP A 125 -12.94 -12.13 9.94
C ASP A 125 -14.02 -12.30 8.86
N VAL A 126 -13.76 -11.83 7.65
CA VAL A 126 -14.65 -12.00 6.48
C VAL A 126 -14.89 -13.49 6.18
N THR A 127 -13.83 -14.30 6.23
CA THR A 127 -13.99 -15.75 5.99
C THR A 127 -14.84 -16.40 7.06
N HIS A 128 -14.69 -16.03 8.33
CA HIS A 128 -15.50 -16.57 9.41
C HIS A 128 -16.97 -16.14 9.33
N VAL A 129 -17.25 -14.92 8.87
CA VAL A 129 -18.62 -14.45 8.62
C VAL A 129 -19.29 -15.26 7.51
N LEU A 130 -18.56 -15.56 6.44
CA LEU A 130 -19.09 -16.37 5.32
C LEU A 130 -19.20 -17.87 5.68
N PHE A 131 -18.25 -18.37 6.46
CA PHE A 131 -18.15 -19.78 6.85
C PHE A 131 -17.92 -19.91 8.36
N PRO A 132 -18.99 -19.83 9.19
CA PRO A 132 -18.87 -19.84 10.65
C PRO A 132 -18.20 -21.08 11.25
N ALA A 133 -18.20 -22.20 10.52
CA ALA A 133 -17.52 -23.43 10.91
C ALA A 133 -15.99 -23.32 10.90
N ILE A 134 -15.43 -22.34 10.18
CA ILE A 134 -13.98 -22.15 10.08
C ILE A 134 -13.51 -21.13 11.13
N PRO A 135 -12.64 -21.52 12.07
CA PRO A 135 -12.13 -20.58 13.07
C PRO A 135 -11.24 -19.50 12.40
N ARG A 136 -11.28 -18.27 12.94
CA ARG A 136 -10.60 -17.09 12.36
C ARG A 136 -9.08 -17.25 12.28
N TRP A 137 -8.45 -17.75 13.36
CA TRP A 137 -7.00 -17.73 13.51
C TRP A 137 -6.22 -18.55 12.46
N PRO A 138 -6.65 -19.77 12.03
CA PRO A 138 -5.91 -20.49 10.99
C PRO A 138 -5.98 -19.78 9.64
N VAL A 139 -7.12 -19.16 9.32
CA VAL A 139 -7.32 -18.41 8.09
C VAL A 139 -6.43 -17.17 8.09
N THR A 140 -6.40 -16.42 9.19
CA THR A 140 -5.53 -15.24 9.35
C THR A 140 -4.06 -15.61 9.13
N LEU A 141 -3.59 -16.72 9.72
CA LEU A 141 -2.21 -17.19 9.55
C LEU A 141 -1.93 -17.65 8.12
N LEU A 142 -2.85 -18.39 7.53
CA LEU A 142 -2.74 -18.87 6.14
C LEU A 142 -2.63 -17.70 5.16
N PHE A 143 -3.53 -16.73 5.25
CA PHE A 143 -3.49 -15.54 4.38
C PHE A 143 -2.23 -14.70 4.64
N GLY A 144 -1.81 -14.54 5.89
CA GLY A 144 -0.56 -13.87 6.21
C GLY A 144 0.64 -14.55 5.54
N ALA A 145 0.72 -15.88 5.62
CA ALA A 145 1.79 -16.64 4.97
C ALA A 145 1.73 -16.51 3.42
N LEU A 146 0.53 -16.56 2.82
CA LEU A 146 0.35 -16.37 1.38
C LEU A 146 0.75 -14.96 0.93
N MET A 147 0.41 -13.93 1.71
CA MET A 147 0.81 -12.55 1.42
C MET A 147 2.33 -12.37 1.47
N VAL A 148 3.00 -12.92 2.49
CA VAL A 148 4.46 -12.91 2.59
C VAL A 148 5.08 -13.67 1.41
N PHE A 149 4.57 -14.85 1.09
CA PHE A 149 5.07 -15.63 -0.04
C PHE A 149 4.90 -14.89 -1.38
N SER A 150 3.77 -14.24 -1.60
CA SER A 150 3.53 -13.43 -2.82
C SER A 150 4.49 -12.23 -2.88
N ALA A 151 4.74 -11.57 -1.76
CA ALA A 151 5.69 -10.46 -1.67
C ALA A 151 7.13 -10.90 -2.00
N LEU A 152 7.55 -12.06 -1.54
CA LEU A 152 8.86 -12.65 -1.85
C LEU A 152 9.03 -13.00 -3.35
N LYS A 153 7.94 -13.27 -4.07
CA LYS A 153 7.94 -13.51 -5.53
C LYS A 153 8.09 -12.22 -6.35
N GLY A 154 8.03 -11.07 -5.71
CA GLY A 154 8.26 -9.76 -6.30
C GLY A 154 7.03 -9.11 -6.93
N GLN A 155 7.22 -7.88 -7.38
CA GLN A 155 6.14 -6.99 -7.84
C GLN A 155 5.31 -7.54 -9.01
N LYS A 156 5.88 -8.38 -9.88
CA LYS A 156 5.12 -8.95 -11.00
C LYS A 156 3.95 -9.81 -10.54
N VAL A 157 4.18 -10.66 -9.55
CA VAL A 157 3.15 -11.54 -8.98
C VAL A 157 2.12 -10.72 -8.21
N MET A 158 2.57 -9.74 -7.42
CA MET A 158 1.69 -8.84 -6.68
C MET A 158 0.78 -8.03 -7.61
N ASN A 159 1.31 -7.49 -8.72
CA ASN A 159 0.52 -6.76 -9.70
C ASN A 159 -0.52 -7.64 -10.39
N PHE A 160 -0.16 -8.88 -10.71
CA PHE A 160 -1.09 -9.85 -11.31
C PHE A 160 -2.26 -10.17 -10.38
N ILE A 161 -1.97 -10.51 -9.12
CA ILE A 161 -3.01 -10.77 -8.10
C ILE A 161 -3.85 -9.53 -7.85
N GLY A 162 -3.21 -8.35 -7.73
CA GLY A 162 -3.89 -7.08 -7.51
C GLY A 162 -4.87 -6.70 -8.62
N MET A 163 -4.54 -6.99 -9.88
CA MET A 163 -5.43 -6.72 -11.00
C MET A 163 -6.74 -7.52 -10.91
N PHE A 164 -6.67 -8.82 -10.59
CA PHE A 164 -7.86 -9.65 -10.39
C PHE A 164 -8.64 -9.25 -9.15
N ALA A 165 -7.95 -8.97 -8.04
CA ALA A 165 -8.60 -8.54 -6.82
C ALA A 165 -9.32 -7.20 -7.00
N CYS A 166 -8.73 -6.23 -7.71
CA CYS A 166 -9.34 -4.94 -8.01
C CYS A 166 -10.65 -5.10 -8.78
N VAL A 167 -10.67 -5.92 -9.83
CA VAL A 167 -11.90 -6.18 -10.61
C VAL A 167 -12.97 -6.84 -9.74
N ALA A 168 -12.60 -7.84 -8.92
CA ALA A 168 -13.52 -8.53 -8.03
C ALA A 168 -14.14 -7.56 -7.00
N VAL A 169 -13.32 -6.73 -6.34
CA VAL A 169 -13.79 -5.75 -5.35
C VAL A 169 -14.68 -4.68 -6.00
N PHE A 170 -14.34 -4.25 -7.22
CA PHE A 170 -15.14 -3.28 -7.95
C PHE A 170 -16.52 -3.84 -8.32
N VAL A 171 -16.57 -5.08 -8.83
CA VAL A 171 -17.84 -5.75 -9.14
C VAL A 171 -18.70 -5.94 -7.89
N VAL A 172 -18.12 -6.42 -6.80
CA VAL A 172 -18.84 -6.60 -5.52
C VAL A 172 -19.32 -5.25 -4.97
N GLY A 173 -18.49 -4.20 -5.05
CA GLY A 173 -18.85 -2.87 -4.55
C GLY A 173 -19.99 -2.19 -5.33
N ILE A 174 -20.23 -2.58 -6.60
CA ILE A 174 -21.38 -2.08 -7.40
C ILE A 174 -22.64 -2.90 -7.12
N THR A 175 -22.49 -4.18 -6.77
CA THR A 175 -23.63 -5.10 -6.57
C THR A 175 -24.13 -5.16 -5.14
N ALA A 176 -23.37 -4.63 -4.18
CA ALA A 176 -23.73 -4.54 -2.76
C ALA A 176 -24.47 -3.23 -2.45
#